data_0f79c7a5dbbd21c16a01561fa1b0f4f0
#
_entry.id   0f79c7a5dbbd21c16a01561fa1b0f4f0
#
_cell.length_a   1.000
_cell.length_b   1.000
_cell.length_c   1.000
_cell.angle_alpha   90.00
_cell.angle_beta   90.00
_cell.angle_gamma   90.00
#
_symmetry.space_group_name_H-M   'P 1'
#
loop_
_entity.id
_entity.type
_entity.pdbx_description
1 polymer ?
#
loop_
_entity_poly.entity_id
_entity_poly.type
_entity_poly.pdbx_seq_one_letter_code
_entity_poly.pdbx_strand_id
1 'polypeptide(L)'
;MCASALQVGLYAQQATKLSPKLSPKVMAVVNAPLVELKDDDPSLLRLEKERFNAALKEAKARFDLHNRGLTRIPELIAVSERLFGAEVDLYDKPERKAEVLQRQLDVYIEAEANLQKQVSDGLATQADLERLRFNKFSVEIDLSNAKNRHGDHESKAQPTP
;
A
#
# COMPACT_ATOMS: atom_id res chain seq x y z
N MET A 1 -8.56 -1.31 48.97
CA MET A 1 -8.86 -1.79 47.64
C MET A 1 -9.00 -0.59 46.69
N CYS A 2 -7.93 0.00 46.17
CA CYS A 2 -7.96 1.11 45.18
C CYS A 2 -6.61 1.24 44.50
N ALA A 3 -6.19 0.24 43.72
CA ALA A 3 -4.93 0.31 42.97
C ALA A 3 -5.05 -0.01 41.47
N SER A 4 -6.25 -0.32 40.94
CA SER A 4 -6.39 -0.84 39.56
C SER A 4 -6.80 0.21 38.51
N ALA A 5 -7.19 1.41 38.89
CA ALA A 5 -7.70 2.41 37.94
C ALA A 5 -6.64 3.28 37.27
N LEU A 6 -5.43 3.36 37.82
CA LEU A 6 -4.37 4.24 37.33
C LEU A 6 -3.51 3.65 36.18
N GLN A 7 -3.52 2.33 36.00
CA GLN A 7 -2.73 1.68 34.93
C GLN A 7 -3.35 1.76 33.53
N VAL A 8 -4.67 1.80 33.43
CA VAL A 8 -5.36 1.86 32.12
C VAL A 8 -5.13 3.20 31.41
N GLY A 9 -5.02 4.29 32.19
CA GLY A 9 -4.77 5.62 31.61
C GLY A 9 -3.37 5.80 30.99
N LEU A 10 -2.35 5.09 31.47
CA LEU A 10 -0.98 5.19 30.95
C LEU A 10 -0.83 4.51 29.58
N TYR A 11 -1.50 3.39 29.36
CA TYR A 11 -1.45 2.68 28.07
C TYR A 11 -2.16 3.45 26.95
N ALA A 12 -3.25 4.13 27.23
CA ALA A 12 -3.97 4.95 26.27
C ALA A 12 -3.17 6.20 25.83
N GLN A 13 -2.41 6.81 26.76
CA GLN A 13 -1.55 7.96 26.42
C GLN A 13 -0.28 7.58 25.65
N GLN A 14 0.23 6.37 25.80
CA GLN A 14 1.38 5.90 25.04
C GLN A 14 1.00 5.55 23.58
N ALA A 15 -0.20 5.05 23.33
CA ALA A 15 -0.68 4.73 21.99
C ALA A 15 -0.77 5.97 21.07
N THR A 16 -1.13 7.12 21.62
CA THR A 16 -1.24 8.37 20.84
C THR A 16 0.11 9.01 20.46
N LYS A 17 1.20 8.62 21.14
CA LYS A 17 2.55 9.13 20.83
C LYS A 17 3.31 8.33 19.78
N LEU A 18 2.80 7.18 19.35
CA LEU A 18 3.55 6.16 18.61
C LEU A 18 3.10 5.92 17.17
N SER A 19 2.10 6.65 16.66
CA SER A 19 1.80 6.59 15.23
C SER A 19 2.81 7.46 14.47
N PRO A 20 3.80 6.89 13.78
CA PRO A 20 4.71 7.68 12.96
C PRO A 20 3.86 8.42 11.91
N LYS A 21 4.12 9.72 11.75
CA LYS A 21 3.48 10.48 10.68
C LYS A 21 3.83 9.81 9.36
N LEU A 22 2.80 9.46 8.60
CA LEU A 22 2.96 8.88 7.28
C LEU A 22 3.66 9.89 6.36
N SER A 23 4.54 9.40 5.51
CA SER A 23 5.27 10.25 4.60
C SER A 23 4.35 10.93 3.57
N PRO A 24 4.82 12.03 2.97
CA PRO A 24 4.11 12.65 1.85
C PRO A 24 3.83 11.69 0.68
N LYS A 25 4.71 10.69 0.44
CA LYS A 25 4.52 9.68 -0.60
C LYS A 25 3.31 8.78 -0.31
N VAL A 26 3.22 8.25 0.91
CA VAL A 26 2.06 7.45 1.35
C VAL A 26 0.79 8.28 1.31
N MET A 27 0.85 9.52 1.79
CA MET A 27 -0.30 10.43 1.76
C MET A 27 -0.76 10.76 0.34
N ALA A 28 0.14 10.87 -0.63
CA ALA A 28 -0.21 11.10 -2.04
C ALA A 28 -1.01 9.92 -2.62
N VAL A 29 -0.65 8.69 -2.28
CA VAL A 29 -1.38 7.48 -2.72
C VAL A 29 -2.80 7.48 -2.14
N VAL A 30 -2.93 7.72 -0.83
CA VAL A 30 -4.22 7.70 -0.14
C VAL A 30 -5.14 8.86 -0.57
N ASN A 31 -4.56 10.01 -0.90
CA ASN A 31 -5.30 11.20 -1.34
C ASN A 31 -5.54 11.27 -2.85
N ALA A 32 -5.19 10.21 -3.59
CA ALA A 32 -5.49 10.15 -5.02
C ALA A 32 -6.99 10.39 -5.28
N PRO A 33 -7.35 11.03 -6.40
CA PRO A 33 -8.75 11.18 -6.79
C PRO A 33 -9.37 9.82 -7.16
N LEU A 34 -10.69 9.72 -7.02
CA LEU A 34 -11.43 8.58 -7.56
C LEU A 34 -11.34 8.60 -9.09
N VAL A 35 -11.25 7.41 -9.69
CA VAL A 35 -11.31 7.27 -11.15
C VAL A 35 -12.75 7.43 -11.62
N GLU A 36 -12.94 8.26 -12.63
CA GLU A 36 -14.26 8.53 -13.22
C GLU A 36 -14.79 7.30 -13.96
N LEU A 37 -16.05 6.97 -13.70
CA LEU A 37 -16.81 5.96 -14.45
C LEU A 37 -17.50 6.64 -15.63
N LYS A 38 -17.28 6.13 -16.82
CA LYS A 38 -17.92 6.64 -18.04
C LYS A 38 -18.98 5.67 -18.52
N ASP A 39 -20.03 6.19 -19.15
CA ASP A 39 -21.14 5.36 -19.66
C ASP A 39 -20.68 4.44 -20.82
N ASP A 40 -19.66 4.86 -21.56
CA ASP A 40 -19.06 4.11 -22.67
C ASP A 40 -17.90 3.20 -22.24
N ASP A 41 -17.57 3.10 -20.94
CA ASP A 41 -16.56 2.16 -20.46
C ASP A 41 -17.00 0.71 -20.78
N PRO A 42 -16.10 -0.13 -21.34
CA PRO A 42 -16.35 -1.57 -21.42
C PRO A 42 -16.67 -2.15 -20.05
N SER A 43 -17.54 -3.16 -20.00
CA SER A 43 -18.03 -3.74 -18.73
C SER A 43 -16.91 -4.15 -17.77
N LEU A 44 -15.82 -4.75 -18.29
CA LEU A 44 -14.66 -5.15 -17.48
C LEU A 44 -13.96 -3.93 -16.91
N LEU A 45 -13.64 -2.94 -17.74
CA LEU A 45 -12.96 -1.70 -17.29
C LEU A 45 -13.79 -0.97 -16.24
N ARG A 46 -15.12 -0.94 -16.40
CA ARG A 46 -16.01 -0.34 -15.41
C ARG A 46 -15.89 -1.04 -14.04
N LEU A 47 -15.91 -2.38 -14.02
CA LEU A 47 -15.73 -3.16 -12.79
C LEU A 47 -14.34 -2.95 -12.16
N GLU A 48 -13.29 -2.86 -12.96
CA GLU A 48 -11.93 -2.57 -12.47
C GLU A 48 -11.85 -1.18 -11.83
N LYS A 49 -12.44 -0.15 -12.44
CA LYS A 49 -12.54 1.19 -11.89
C LYS A 49 -13.35 1.22 -10.59
N GLU A 50 -14.49 0.51 -10.53
CA GLU A 50 -15.31 0.39 -9.31
C GLU A 50 -14.52 -0.30 -8.19
N ARG A 51 -13.79 -1.37 -8.50
CA ARG A 51 -12.91 -2.08 -7.56
C ARG A 51 -11.81 -1.18 -7.03
N PHE A 52 -11.11 -0.45 -7.90
CA PHE A 52 -10.09 0.52 -7.48
C PHE A 52 -10.69 1.60 -6.58
N ASN A 53 -11.81 2.20 -6.96
CA ASN A 53 -12.48 3.23 -6.17
C ASN A 53 -12.91 2.72 -4.79
N ALA A 54 -13.38 1.47 -4.70
CA ALA A 54 -13.71 0.83 -3.43
C ALA A 54 -12.47 0.62 -2.55
N ALA A 55 -11.38 0.11 -3.13
CA ALA A 55 -10.10 -0.08 -2.43
C ALA A 55 -9.51 1.26 -1.93
N LEU A 56 -9.59 2.32 -2.74
CA LEU A 56 -9.12 3.66 -2.35
C LEU A 56 -9.95 4.24 -1.20
N LYS A 57 -11.27 4.06 -1.21
CA LYS A 57 -12.14 4.48 -0.09
C LYS A 57 -11.82 3.72 1.19
N GLU A 58 -11.60 2.39 1.10
CA GLU A 58 -11.16 1.58 2.23
C GLU A 58 -9.82 2.06 2.77
N ALA A 59 -8.85 2.30 1.89
CA ALA A 59 -7.53 2.80 2.27
C ALA A 59 -7.65 4.12 3.03
N LYS A 60 -8.37 5.11 2.51
CA LYS A 60 -8.62 6.39 3.19
C LYS A 60 -9.18 6.19 4.59
N ALA A 61 -10.21 5.37 4.74
CA ALA A 61 -10.84 5.11 6.03
C ALA A 61 -9.87 4.44 7.03
N ARG A 62 -9.06 3.47 6.58
CA ARG A 62 -8.08 2.78 7.43
C ARG A 62 -6.92 3.70 7.84
N PHE A 63 -6.45 4.55 6.94
CA PHE A 63 -5.42 5.55 7.25
C PHE A 63 -5.92 6.58 8.28
N ASP A 64 -7.19 7.02 8.17
CA ASP A 64 -7.81 7.88 9.19
C ASP A 64 -7.88 7.21 10.56
N LEU A 65 -8.22 5.92 10.61
CA LEU A 65 -8.19 5.14 11.85
C LEU A 65 -6.76 5.02 12.40
N HIS A 66 -5.76 4.79 11.56
CA HIS A 66 -4.36 4.74 11.96
C HIS A 66 -3.89 6.06 12.58
N ASN A 67 -4.21 7.19 11.97
CA ASN A 67 -3.87 8.51 12.48
C ASN A 67 -4.51 8.79 13.86
N ARG A 68 -5.59 8.09 14.18
CA ARG A 68 -6.25 8.11 15.50
C ARG A 68 -5.73 7.02 16.46
N GLY A 69 -4.75 6.21 16.04
CA GLY A 69 -4.21 5.10 16.84
C GLY A 69 -5.13 3.87 16.93
N LEU A 70 -6.14 3.76 16.06
CA LEU A 70 -7.14 2.69 16.07
C LEU A 70 -6.85 1.54 15.11
N THR A 71 -5.77 1.61 14.32
CA THR A 71 -5.36 0.59 13.35
C THR A 71 -3.85 0.44 13.38
N ARG A 72 -3.37 -0.80 13.22
CA ARG A 72 -1.94 -1.13 13.21
C ARG A 72 -1.37 -1.12 11.79
N ILE A 73 -0.03 -1.01 11.66
CA ILE A 73 0.68 -1.04 10.38
C ILE A 73 0.36 -2.30 9.56
N PRO A 74 0.32 -3.54 10.09
CA PRO A 74 -0.03 -4.72 9.30
C PRO A 74 -1.38 -4.64 8.59
N GLU A 75 -2.37 -3.97 9.20
CA GLU A 75 -3.68 -3.76 8.58
C GLU A 75 -3.61 -2.75 7.43
N LEU A 76 -2.77 -1.71 7.55
CA LEU A 76 -2.52 -0.77 6.47
C LEU A 76 -1.81 -1.43 5.28
N ILE A 77 -0.87 -2.34 5.55
CA ILE A 77 -0.19 -3.12 4.51
C ILE A 77 -1.22 -3.92 3.70
N ALA A 78 -2.10 -4.68 4.38
CA ALA A 78 -3.13 -5.48 3.70
C ALA A 78 -4.10 -4.64 2.85
N VAL A 79 -4.41 -3.42 3.27
CA VAL A 79 -5.24 -2.48 2.50
C VAL A 79 -4.47 -1.91 1.32
N SER A 80 -3.18 -1.59 1.49
CA SER A 80 -2.34 -1.09 0.40
C SER A 80 -2.13 -2.15 -0.69
N GLU A 81 -2.02 -3.43 -0.36
CA GLU A 81 -1.99 -4.52 -1.33
C GLU A 81 -3.22 -4.53 -2.23
N ARG A 82 -4.41 -4.43 -1.63
CA ARG A 82 -5.67 -4.37 -2.40
C ARG A 82 -5.75 -3.15 -3.29
N LEU A 83 -5.32 -1.98 -2.78
CA LEU A 83 -5.34 -0.74 -3.54
C LEU A 83 -4.40 -0.79 -4.74
N PHE A 84 -3.14 -1.15 -4.53
CA PHE A 84 -2.16 -1.23 -5.61
C PHE A 84 -2.47 -2.36 -6.60
N GLY A 85 -2.95 -3.52 -6.12
CA GLY A 85 -3.41 -4.59 -7.00
C GLY A 85 -4.56 -4.14 -7.90
N ALA A 86 -5.56 -3.46 -7.34
CA ALA A 86 -6.65 -2.91 -8.13
C ALA A 86 -6.18 -1.80 -9.09
N GLU A 87 -5.16 -1.01 -8.74
CA GLU A 87 -4.60 0.01 -9.62
C GLU A 87 -3.80 -0.60 -10.79
N VAL A 88 -3.01 -1.66 -10.54
CA VAL A 88 -2.28 -2.38 -11.59
C VAL A 88 -3.21 -2.91 -12.67
N ASP A 89 -4.39 -3.41 -12.27
CA ASP A 89 -5.36 -3.99 -13.20
C ASP A 89 -6.08 -2.94 -14.09
N LEU A 90 -6.04 -1.65 -13.71
CA LEU A 90 -6.55 -0.55 -14.55
C LEU A 90 -5.72 -0.31 -15.83
N TYR A 91 -4.52 -0.88 -15.92
CA TYR A 91 -3.60 -0.59 -17.01
C TYR A 91 -3.21 -1.84 -17.78
N ASP A 92 -3.33 -1.80 -19.09
CA ASP A 92 -2.82 -2.86 -19.99
C ASP A 92 -1.31 -2.71 -20.24
N LYS A 93 -0.83 -1.46 -20.28
CA LYS A 93 0.55 -1.12 -20.65
C LYS A 93 1.54 -1.51 -19.54
N PRO A 94 2.59 -2.32 -19.84
CA PRO A 94 3.60 -2.73 -18.87
C PRO A 94 4.28 -1.55 -18.16
N GLU A 95 4.50 -0.42 -18.86
CA GLU A 95 5.13 0.78 -18.31
C GLU A 95 4.30 1.37 -17.18
N ARG A 96 2.96 1.46 -17.38
CA ARG A 96 2.04 1.96 -16.37
C ARG A 96 1.94 1.02 -15.18
N LYS A 97 1.93 -0.29 -15.42
CA LYS A 97 2.02 -1.29 -14.34
C LYS A 97 3.31 -1.13 -13.54
N ALA A 98 4.45 -0.95 -14.22
CA ALA A 98 5.74 -0.72 -13.56
C ALA A 98 5.75 0.56 -12.71
N GLU A 99 5.12 1.66 -13.16
CA GLU A 99 4.98 2.89 -12.37
C GLU A 99 4.19 2.65 -11.07
N VAL A 100 3.09 1.90 -11.13
CA VAL A 100 2.28 1.54 -9.95
C VAL A 100 3.07 0.67 -9.00
N LEU A 101 3.72 -0.38 -9.51
CA LEU A 101 4.53 -1.31 -8.71
C LEU A 101 5.73 -0.60 -8.06
N GLN A 102 6.35 0.37 -8.74
CA GLN A 102 7.42 1.18 -8.15
C GLN A 102 6.91 2.02 -6.97
N ARG A 103 5.74 2.65 -7.08
CA ARG A 103 5.13 3.38 -5.96
C ARG A 103 4.78 2.46 -4.79
N GLN A 104 4.28 1.25 -5.07
CA GLN A 104 4.01 0.24 -4.05
C GLN A 104 5.30 -0.16 -3.33
N LEU A 105 6.37 -0.42 -4.08
CA LEU A 105 7.68 -0.75 -3.52
C LEU A 105 8.22 0.36 -2.61
N ASP A 106 8.11 1.62 -3.04
CA ASP A 106 8.54 2.77 -2.24
C ASP A 106 7.78 2.84 -0.89
N VAL A 107 6.46 2.57 -0.91
CA VAL A 107 5.64 2.50 0.31
C VAL A 107 6.09 1.36 1.23
N TYR A 108 6.41 0.19 0.67
CA TYR A 108 6.85 -0.97 1.45
C TYR A 108 8.24 -0.79 2.06
N ILE A 109 9.17 -0.13 1.35
CA ILE A 109 10.49 0.22 1.90
C ILE A 109 10.33 1.11 3.13
N GLU A 110 9.48 2.12 3.06
CA GLU A 110 9.21 3.00 4.20
C GLU A 110 8.49 2.27 5.34
N ALA A 111 7.50 1.44 5.02
CA ALA A 111 6.79 0.63 6.01
C ALA A 111 7.72 -0.35 6.71
N GLU A 112 8.69 -0.96 6.01
CA GLU A 112 9.69 -1.87 6.59
C GLU A 112 10.55 -1.16 7.62
N ALA A 113 11.06 0.02 7.31
CA ALA A 113 11.87 0.81 8.26
C ALA A 113 11.08 1.16 9.53
N ASN A 114 9.81 1.55 9.38
CA ASN A 114 8.94 1.86 10.51
C ASN A 114 8.60 0.61 11.34
N LEU A 115 8.29 -0.50 10.66
CA LEU A 115 7.92 -1.75 11.34
C LEU A 115 9.13 -2.38 12.04
N GLN A 116 10.32 -2.31 11.46
CA GLN A 116 11.58 -2.74 12.10
C GLN A 116 11.78 -2.02 13.44
N LYS A 117 11.55 -0.70 13.49
CA LYS A 117 11.62 0.06 14.73
C LYS A 117 10.56 -0.40 15.73
N GLN A 118 9.31 -0.62 15.28
CA GLN A 118 8.24 -1.10 16.16
C GLN A 118 8.53 -2.50 16.73
N VAL A 119 9.17 -3.38 15.95
CA VAL A 119 9.63 -4.69 16.45
C VAL A 119 10.69 -4.52 17.54
N SER A 120 11.68 -3.65 17.34
CA SER A 120 12.70 -3.38 18.35
C SER A 120 12.13 -2.76 19.63
N ASP A 121 11.06 -1.97 19.51
CA ASP A 121 10.36 -1.34 20.64
C ASP A 121 9.32 -2.28 21.29
N GLY A 122 9.17 -3.52 20.79
CA GLY A 122 8.18 -4.50 21.28
C GLY A 122 6.72 -4.17 20.94
N LEU A 123 6.48 -3.30 19.97
CA LEU A 123 5.15 -2.82 19.56
C LEU A 123 4.57 -3.58 18.35
N ALA A 124 5.41 -4.35 17.67
CA ALA A 124 5.04 -5.23 16.57
C ALA A 124 5.78 -6.56 16.70
N THR A 125 5.36 -7.57 15.93
CA THR A 125 5.98 -8.89 15.96
C THR A 125 6.97 -9.07 14.81
N GLN A 126 7.95 -9.96 14.99
CA GLN A 126 8.84 -10.37 13.91
C GLN A 126 8.05 -10.96 12.73
N ALA A 127 6.95 -11.69 13.02
CA ALA A 127 6.09 -12.25 11.97
C ALA A 127 5.45 -11.17 11.08
N ASP A 128 5.06 -10.02 11.65
CA ASP A 128 4.53 -8.90 10.88
C ASP A 128 5.61 -8.32 9.94
N LEU A 129 6.84 -8.21 10.43
CA LEU A 129 7.97 -7.73 9.63
C LEU A 129 8.30 -8.69 8.47
N GLU A 130 8.35 -10.00 8.73
CA GLU A 130 8.61 -10.99 7.68
C GLU A 130 7.50 -11.05 6.63
N ARG A 131 6.24 -10.87 7.04
CA ARG A 131 5.12 -10.73 6.09
C ARG A 131 5.32 -9.52 5.17
N LEU A 132 5.69 -8.37 5.73
CA LEU A 132 5.94 -7.18 4.91
C LEU A 132 7.11 -7.40 3.94
N ARG A 133 8.18 -8.05 4.39
CA ARG A 133 9.33 -8.42 3.53
C ARG A 133 8.92 -9.34 2.40
N PHE A 134 8.12 -10.35 2.70
CA PHE A 134 7.57 -11.24 1.66
C PHE A 134 6.81 -10.44 0.60
N ASN A 135 5.91 -9.55 1.02
CA ASN A 135 5.13 -8.72 0.11
C ASN A 135 6.02 -7.77 -0.70
N LYS A 136 7.04 -7.16 -0.07
CA LYS A 136 8.02 -6.32 -0.75
C LYS A 136 8.75 -7.09 -1.85
N PHE A 137 9.26 -8.29 -1.56
CA PHE A 137 9.93 -9.13 -2.56
C PHE A 137 8.97 -9.55 -3.69
N SER A 138 7.72 -9.84 -3.39
CA SER A 138 6.71 -10.11 -4.43
C SER A 138 6.55 -8.94 -5.39
N VAL A 139 6.47 -7.72 -4.87
CA VAL A 139 6.39 -6.50 -5.70
C VAL A 139 7.68 -6.27 -6.51
N GLU A 140 8.86 -6.54 -5.95
CA GLU A 140 10.14 -6.45 -6.67
C GLU A 140 10.18 -7.42 -7.86
N ILE A 141 9.69 -8.65 -7.69
CA ILE A 141 9.56 -9.65 -8.75
C ILE A 141 8.59 -9.16 -9.83
N ASP A 142 7.40 -8.68 -9.45
CA ASP A 142 6.39 -8.20 -10.39
C ASP A 142 6.89 -6.98 -11.17
N LEU A 143 7.59 -6.06 -10.51
CA LEU A 143 8.21 -4.89 -11.14
C LEU A 143 9.29 -5.31 -12.15
N SER A 144 10.13 -6.28 -11.79
CA SER A 144 11.14 -6.83 -12.71
C SER A 144 10.47 -7.44 -13.94
N ASN A 145 9.43 -8.24 -13.75
CA ASN A 145 8.66 -8.86 -14.84
C ASN A 145 8.00 -7.81 -15.75
N ALA A 146 7.43 -6.73 -15.17
CA ALA A 146 6.82 -5.66 -15.95
C ALA A 146 7.87 -4.91 -16.81
N LYS A 147 9.06 -4.63 -16.25
CA LYS A 147 10.18 -3.98 -16.97
C LYS A 147 10.73 -4.85 -18.08
N ASN A 148 10.87 -6.16 -17.87
CA ASN A 148 11.40 -7.09 -18.88
C ASN A 148 10.45 -7.22 -20.08
N ARG A 149 9.11 -7.27 -19.83
CA ARG A 149 8.11 -7.30 -20.93
C ARG A 149 8.15 -6.04 -21.78
N HIS A 150 8.51 -4.89 -21.23
CA HIS A 150 8.69 -3.65 -21.98
C HIS A 150 9.87 -3.76 -22.96
N GLY A 151 11.05 -4.24 -22.52
CA GLY A 151 12.23 -4.41 -23.35
C GLY A 151 12.01 -5.35 -24.55
N ASP A 152 11.22 -6.42 -24.38
CA ASP A 152 10.90 -7.38 -25.45
C ASP A 152 10.00 -6.76 -26.53
N HIS A 153 9.13 -5.83 -26.20
CA HIS A 153 8.27 -5.12 -27.16
C HIS A 153 9.04 -4.09 -27.98
N GLU A 154 9.98 -3.36 -27.40
CA GLU A 154 10.84 -2.41 -28.13
C GLU A 154 11.80 -3.10 -29.10
N SER A 155 12.36 -4.24 -28.69
CA SER A 155 13.28 -5.01 -29.55
C SER A 155 12.61 -5.59 -30.82
N LYS A 156 11.32 -5.86 -30.78
CA LYS A 156 10.54 -6.36 -31.93
C LYS A 156 9.99 -5.27 -32.85
N ALA A 157 10.05 -4.01 -32.43
CA ALA A 157 9.54 -2.87 -33.20
C ALA A 157 10.60 -2.20 -34.08
N GLN A 158 11.87 -2.63 -34.05
CA GLN A 158 12.89 -2.11 -34.98
C GLN A 158 12.74 -2.79 -36.34
N PRO A 159 12.42 -2.05 -37.41
CA PRO A 159 12.44 -2.60 -38.75
C PRO A 159 13.90 -2.93 -39.10
N THR A 160 14.12 -4.17 -39.51
CA THR A 160 15.38 -4.59 -40.17
C THR A 160 15.56 -3.77 -41.45
N PRO A 161 16.75 -3.22 -41.70
CA PRO A 161 17.07 -2.43 -42.90
C PRO A 161 16.95 -3.19 -44.18
#